data_ec1c58354d9e00d0b0fb8b7301997df5
#
_entry.id   ec1c58354d9e00d0b0fb8b7301997df5
#
_cell.length_a   1.000
_cell.length_b   1.000
_cell.length_c   1.000
_cell.angle_alpha   90.00
_cell.angle_beta   90.00
_cell.angle_gamma   90.00
#
_symmetry.space_group_name_H-M   'P 1'
#
loop_
_entity.id
_entity.type
_entity.pdbx_description
1 polymer ?
#
loop_
_entity_poly.entity_id
_entity_poly.type
_entity_poly.pdbx_seq_one_letter_code
_entity_poly.pdbx_strand_id
1 'polypeptide(L)'
;MSTVLYRKYRSQNFDELVGQDQITKILKNAVKSNQLSHAYLFVGSRGTGKTSTARILAKAVNCEHSLKDGNPCNKCGICKSISNGNFLDLIEIDAASNRGIDQIRELKERIEFSPSEGRFKVYIIDEVHMLTNEAFNALLKTLEEPPAHIIFILATTEAHKLPATILSRCQRYDFRLGSDDQIRDMLKDIAKKEKLKVEDGAMDILVRNARGSYRDALSLLDVVFNGQPKGGNSKEITESEVREILGIPEINMVNDLIGSLLKGDAKGSLESIKELEIKGINLSQFVSYVLEILREVLVAKLSDIELKEYTFSKDLDLKTLMSLITSFINTERELKSTSNQILILQMLIPQFCNENIPTKEVVEKEEVKEKKEEKRKKSGMILEKKSEEVEVVCSDAGLLNIEDIQKNWNVIVAKIKSQNTTLSAFLNVSKAIDIKGDVLNIEVPFKFYKDQIEGYSSKQIIRNTITDVVGVTCRVSCTVNESVKPKLQSSVDVVLKNVPVIEKKKEEKKDEGKKFDFPKKKLGEEVEAIFAGM
;
A
#
# COMPACT_ATOMS: atom_id res chain seq x y z
N MET A 1 -14.20 -7.16 -28.67
CA MET A 1 -14.07 -7.04 -27.20
C MET A 1 -14.51 -5.64 -26.78
N SER A 2 -15.44 -5.51 -25.83
CA SER A 2 -15.88 -4.20 -25.34
C SER A 2 -14.71 -3.56 -24.55
N THR A 3 -14.36 -2.34 -24.91
CA THR A 3 -13.32 -1.59 -24.21
C THR A 3 -13.89 -1.14 -22.86
N VAL A 4 -13.23 -1.44 -21.75
CA VAL A 4 -13.64 -1.01 -20.41
C VAL A 4 -13.82 0.52 -20.32
N LEU A 5 -14.83 0.98 -19.55
CA LEU A 5 -15.26 2.38 -19.51
C LEU A 5 -14.13 3.34 -19.15
N TYR A 6 -13.27 3.01 -18.18
CA TYR A 6 -12.15 3.88 -17.78
C TYR A 6 -11.10 4.08 -18.88
N ARG A 7 -11.02 3.19 -19.89
CA ARG A 7 -10.18 3.39 -21.09
C ARG A 7 -10.90 4.18 -22.17
N LYS A 8 -12.19 3.85 -22.39
CA LYS A 8 -13.04 4.49 -23.41
C LYS A 8 -13.23 5.99 -23.12
N TYR A 9 -13.45 6.35 -21.85
CA TYR A 9 -13.70 7.72 -21.38
C TYR A 9 -12.48 8.40 -20.77
N ARG A 10 -11.28 7.94 -21.11
CA ARG A 10 -10.05 8.62 -20.69
C ARG A 10 -9.99 10.01 -21.36
N SER A 11 -9.82 11.06 -20.54
CA SER A 11 -9.70 12.45 -21.01
C SER A 11 -8.66 12.59 -22.11
N GLN A 12 -9.01 13.30 -23.17
CA GLN A 12 -8.19 13.49 -24.36
C GLN A 12 -7.58 14.89 -24.46
N ASN A 13 -8.09 15.84 -23.70
CA ASN A 13 -7.60 17.22 -23.60
C ASN A 13 -7.67 17.70 -22.16
N PHE A 14 -7.10 18.88 -21.88
CA PHE A 14 -7.07 19.44 -20.53
C PHE A 14 -8.45 19.84 -20.00
N ASP A 15 -9.38 20.22 -20.88
CA ASP A 15 -10.72 20.66 -20.48
C ASP A 15 -11.64 19.51 -20.05
N GLU A 16 -11.29 18.28 -20.42
CA GLU A 16 -11.98 17.06 -19.99
C GLU A 16 -11.48 16.53 -18.63
N LEU A 17 -10.43 17.15 -18.05
CA LEU A 17 -9.90 16.73 -16.76
C LEU A 17 -10.73 17.35 -15.64
N VAL A 18 -11.57 16.55 -15.02
CA VAL A 18 -12.44 16.97 -13.91
C VAL A 18 -11.62 17.17 -12.62
N GLY A 19 -11.87 18.26 -11.90
CA GLY A 19 -11.34 18.51 -10.55
C GLY A 19 -9.87 18.92 -10.46
N GLN A 20 -9.20 19.17 -11.60
CA GLN A 20 -7.78 19.56 -11.64
C GLN A 20 -7.56 20.95 -12.28
N ASP A 21 -8.48 21.89 -12.07
CA ASP A 21 -8.55 23.18 -12.78
C ASP A 21 -7.26 24.01 -12.68
N GLN A 22 -6.62 24.03 -11.51
CA GLN A 22 -5.37 24.77 -11.31
C GLN A 22 -4.23 24.17 -12.13
N ILE A 23 -4.08 22.84 -12.10
CA ILE A 23 -3.04 22.13 -12.83
C ILE A 23 -3.24 22.30 -14.33
N THR A 24 -4.45 22.10 -14.81
CA THR A 24 -4.79 22.24 -16.23
C THR A 24 -4.52 23.65 -16.74
N LYS A 25 -4.88 24.68 -15.97
CA LYS A 25 -4.63 26.08 -16.31
C LYS A 25 -3.13 26.38 -16.43
N ILE A 26 -2.32 25.90 -15.49
CA ILE A 26 -0.87 26.11 -15.49
C ILE A 26 -0.24 25.39 -16.69
N LEU A 27 -0.57 24.11 -16.91
CA LEU A 27 -0.02 23.33 -18.01
C LEU A 27 -0.44 23.89 -19.39
N LYS A 28 -1.70 24.30 -19.55
CA LYS A 28 -2.18 24.98 -20.77
C LYS A 28 -1.38 26.25 -21.05
N ASN A 29 -1.13 27.07 -20.03
CA ASN A 29 -0.36 28.30 -20.18
C ASN A 29 1.10 28.01 -20.53
N ALA A 30 1.74 27.02 -19.89
CA ALA A 30 3.10 26.61 -20.20
C ALA A 30 3.25 26.15 -21.67
N VAL A 31 2.29 25.36 -22.16
CA VAL A 31 2.26 24.92 -23.56
C VAL A 31 2.05 26.12 -24.50
N LYS A 32 1.13 27.02 -24.16
CA LYS A 32 0.78 28.20 -24.98
C LYS A 32 1.93 29.18 -25.09
N SER A 33 2.64 29.45 -24.00
CA SER A 33 3.81 30.35 -23.96
C SER A 33 5.10 29.66 -24.44
N ASN A 34 5.07 28.34 -24.73
CA ASN A 34 6.24 27.52 -25.03
C ASN A 34 7.32 27.55 -23.90
N GLN A 35 6.86 27.77 -22.66
CA GLN A 35 7.72 27.75 -21.46
C GLN A 35 7.55 26.41 -20.74
N LEU A 36 8.12 25.37 -21.32
CA LEU A 36 8.03 24.01 -20.82
C LEU A 36 9.18 23.73 -19.85
N SER A 37 8.88 23.03 -18.75
CA SER A 37 9.90 22.46 -17.88
C SER A 37 10.44 21.17 -18.50
N HIS A 38 11.71 20.87 -18.27
CA HIS A 38 12.32 19.61 -18.68
C HIS A 38 11.83 18.41 -17.84
N ALA A 39 11.34 18.65 -16.61
CA ALA A 39 10.87 17.59 -15.72
C ALA A 39 9.63 18.05 -14.92
N TYR A 40 8.60 17.23 -14.98
CA TYR A 40 7.35 17.36 -14.24
C TYR A 40 7.21 16.23 -13.24
N LEU A 41 6.73 16.53 -12.03
CA LEU A 41 6.42 15.53 -11.02
C LEU A 41 4.93 15.62 -10.66
N PHE A 42 4.15 14.61 -11.04
CA PHE A 42 2.73 14.49 -10.73
C PHE A 42 2.53 13.63 -9.49
N VAL A 43 2.06 14.23 -8.41
CA VAL A 43 1.86 13.60 -7.10
C VAL A 43 0.37 13.50 -6.82
N GLY A 44 -0.08 12.39 -6.26
CA GLY A 44 -1.48 12.24 -5.82
C GLY A 44 -1.95 10.80 -5.78
N SER A 45 -3.09 10.55 -5.17
CA SER A 45 -3.68 9.21 -5.04
C SER A 45 -3.91 8.54 -6.39
N ARG A 46 -4.06 7.21 -6.37
CA ARG A 46 -4.37 6.45 -7.58
C ARG A 46 -5.71 6.92 -8.17
N GLY A 47 -5.81 6.95 -9.49
CA GLY A 47 -7.06 7.28 -10.19
C GLY A 47 -7.43 8.75 -10.26
N THR A 48 -6.56 9.69 -9.84
CA THR A 48 -6.77 11.15 -9.89
C THR A 48 -6.46 11.79 -11.23
N GLY A 49 -6.01 11.02 -12.24
CA GLY A 49 -5.75 11.54 -13.60
C GLY A 49 -4.29 11.80 -13.94
N LYS A 50 -3.30 11.48 -13.09
CA LYS A 50 -1.85 11.73 -13.33
C LYS A 50 -1.37 11.24 -14.69
N THR A 51 -1.51 9.97 -14.98
CA THR A 51 -1.07 9.36 -16.25
C THR A 51 -1.87 9.89 -17.45
N SER A 52 -3.15 10.22 -17.26
CA SER A 52 -3.96 10.85 -18.32
C SER A 52 -3.44 12.25 -18.65
N THR A 53 -3.16 13.06 -17.63
CA THR A 53 -2.58 14.41 -17.80
C THR A 53 -1.20 14.33 -18.45
N ALA A 54 -0.37 13.34 -18.07
CA ALA A 54 0.93 13.12 -18.70
C ALA A 54 0.81 12.87 -20.21
N ARG A 55 -0.14 12.02 -20.62
CA ARG A 55 -0.40 11.78 -22.06
C ARG A 55 -0.97 12.99 -22.78
N ILE A 56 -1.85 13.76 -22.13
CA ILE A 56 -2.38 15.01 -22.70
C ILE A 56 -1.25 16.02 -22.89
N LEU A 57 -0.35 16.16 -21.91
CA LEU A 57 0.81 17.04 -22.03
C LEU A 57 1.74 16.57 -23.17
N ALA A 58 2.04 15.27 -23.27
CA ALA A 58 2.82 14.70 -24.37
C ALA A 58 2.20 14.99 -25.76
N LYS A 59 0.87 14.90 -25.87
CA LYS A 59 0.16 15.31 -27.08
C LYS A 59 0.29 16.80 -27.34
N ALA A 60 0.08 17.63 -26.33
CA ALA A 60 0.05 19.09 -26.45
C ALA A 60 1.40 19.64 -26.92
N VAL A 61 2.53 19.15 -26.38
CA VAL A 61 3.88 19.61 -26.74
C VAL A 61 4.31 19.13 -28.14
N ASN A 62 3.76 18.04 -28.64
CA ASN A 62 4.09 17.45 -29.94
C ASN A 62 3.02 17.68 -31.02
N CYS A 63 1.91 18.37 -30.69
CA CYS A 63 0.84 18.59 -31.64
C CYS A 63 1.29 19.44 -32.83
N GLU A 64 1.02 18.99 -34.06
CA GLU A 64 1.39 19.66 -35.32
C GLU A 64 0.62 20.98 -35.55
N HIS A 65 -0.58 21.08 -34.95
CA HIS A 65 -1.45 22.23 -35.16
C HIS A 65 -1.28 23.28 -34.08
N SER A 66 -1.49 24.51 -34.42
CA SER A 66 -1.33 25.64 -33.50
C SER A 66 -2.10 25.45 -32.18
N LEU A 67 -1.39 25.63 -31.10
CA LEU A 67 -1.86 25.47 -29.73
C LEU A 67 -2.45 26.82 -29.22
N LYS A 68 -3.39 27.39 -29.92
CA LYS A 68 -3.96 28.73 -29.57
C LYS A 68 -4.50 28.77 -28.14
N ASP A 69 -5.09 27.67 -27.69
CA ASP A 69 -5.67 27.50 -26.35
C ASP A 69 -4.83 26.64 -25.41
N GLY A 70 -3.71 26.06 -25.90
CA GLY A 70 -2.85 25.13 -25.14
C GLY A 70 -3.33 23.68 -25.12
N ASN A 71 -4.43 23.32 -25.79
CA ASN A 71 -4.93 21.96 -25.89
C ASN A 71 -4.38 21.22 -27.12
N PRO A 72 -4.22 19.89 -27.05
CA PRO A 72 -3.93 19.08 -28.22
C PRO A 72 -5.14 19.04 -29.15
N CYS A 73 -4.93 19.06 -30.48
CA CYS A 73 -6.02 19.08 -31.46
C CYS A 73 -6.78 17.74 -31.58
N ASN A 74 -6.21 16.64 -31.11
CA ASN A 74 -6.74 15.27 -31.18
C ASN A 74 -7.06 14.76 -32.61
N LYS A 75 -6.68 15.48 -33.66
CA LYS A 75 -7.01 15.17 -35.06
C LYS A 75 -5.79 14.90 -35.92
N CYS A 76 -4.62 15.49 -35.62
CA CYS A 76 -3.37 15.30 -36.37
C CYS A 76 -2.80 13.87 -36.18
N GLY A 77 -1.83 13.52 -37.03
CA GLY A 77 -1.16 12.20 -37.01
C GLY A 77 -0.57 11.89 -35.65
N ILE A 78 0.21 12.80 -35.08
CA ILE A 78 0.86 12.64 -33.77
C ILE A 78 -0.16 12.44 -32.65
N CYS A 79 -1.21 13.28 -32.59
CA CYS A 79 -2.24 13.12 -31.56
C CYS A 79 -2.93 11.76 -31.60
N LYS A 80 -3.21 11.26 -32.82
CA LYS A 80 -3.81 9.93 -33.01
C LYS A 80 -2.83 8.80 -32.65
N SER A 81 -1.56 8.90 -33.06
CA SER A 81 -0.52 7.93 -32.72
C SER A 81 -0.32 7.81 -31.21
N ILE A 82 -0.26 8.94 -30.49
CA ILE A 82 -0.19 8.95 -29.01
C ILE A 82 -1.43 8.32 -28.38
N SER A 83 -2.63 8.62 -28.89
CA SER A 83 -3.87 8.04 -28.36
C SER A 83 -3.92 6.52 -28.55
N ASN A 84 -3.36 6.01 -29.65
CA ASN A 84 -3.30 4.59 -29.98
C ASN A 84 -2.10 3.88 -29.33
N GLY A 85 -1.18 4.61 -28.71
CA GLY A 85 0.02 4.04 -28.09
C GLY A 85 1.14 3.67 -29.06
N ASN A 86 1.13 4.21 -30.31
CA ASN A 86 2.07 3.86 -31.38
C ASN A 86 3.08 4.97 -31.68
N PHE A 87 3.15 6.03 -30.87
CA PHE A 87 4.06 7.14 -31.08
C PHE A 87 5.45 6.83 -30.51
N LEU A 88 6.48 6.82 -31.37
CA LEU A 88 7.83 6.40 -31.02
C LEU A 88 8.55 7.32 -30.02
N ASP A 89 8.21 8.61 -30.04
CA ASP A 89 8.81 9.60 -29.15
C ASP A 89 8.06 9.76 -27.81
N LEU A 90 7.10 8.88 -27.51
CA LEU A 90 6.48 8.74 -26.20
C LEU A 90 6.81 7.38 -25.59
N ILE A 91 7.68 7.38 -24.60
CA ILE A 91 8.09 6.20 -23.87
C ILE A 91 7.40 6.20 -22.51
N GLU A 92 6.51 5.22 -22.28
CA GLU A 92 5.84 5.03 -21.00
C GLU A 92 6.44 3.82 -20.27
N ILE A 93 6.89 4.04 -19.05
CA ILE A 93 7.50 3.04 -18.18
C ILE A 93 6.70 2.97 -16.88
N ASP A 94 6.20 1.79 -16.56
CA ASP A 94 5.68 1.50 -15.23
C ASP A 94 6.84 1.02 -14.34
N ALA A 95 7.23 1.85 -13.38
CA ALA A 95 8.31 1.53 -12.45
C ALA A 95 7.96 0.36 -11.51
N ALA A 96 6.69 0.01 -11.35
CA ALA A 96 6.31 -1.17 -10.58
C ALA A 96 6.76 -2.47 -11.25
N SER A 97 6.75 -2.49 -12.60
CA SER A 97 7.21 -3.62 -13.42
C SER A 97 8.69 -3.51 -13.83
N ASN A 98 9.24 -2.28 -13.89
CA ASN A 98 10.58 -1.97 -14.41
C ASN A 98 11.41 -1.22 -13.35
N ARG A 99 11.75 -1.90 -12.23
CA ARG A 99 12.41 -1.30 -11.06
C ARG A 99 13.94 -1.19 -11.18
N GLY A 100 14.54 -1.95 -12.08
CA GLY A 100 15.98 -2.19 -12.13
C GLY A 100 16.77 -1.07 -12.79
N ILE A 101 18.07 -1.04 -12.48
CA ILE A 101 19.02 -0.09 -13.05
C ILE A 101 19.23 -0.29 -14.56
N ASP A 102 19.12 -1.53 -15.05
CA ASP A 102 19.42 -1.84 -16.45
C ASP A 102 18.39 -1.23 -17.41
N GLN A 103 17.09 -1.25 -17.02
CA GLN A 103 16.04 -0.57 -17.78
C GLN A 103 16.26 0.95 -17.85
N ILE A 104 16.73 1.54 -16.77
CA ILE A 104 17.03 2.98 -16.74
C ILE A 104 18.32 3.32 -17.52
N ARG A 105 19.31 2.41 -17.55
CA ARG A 105 20.50 2.57 -18.40
C ARG A 105 20.15 2.50 -19.89
N GLU A 106 19.33 1.54 -20.29
CA GLU A 106 18.81 1.44 -21.67
C GLU A 106 18.01 2.70 -22.05
N LEU A 107 17.18 3.21 -21.12
CA LEU A 107 16.49 4.48 -21.30
C LEU A 107 17.48 5.62 -21.52
N LYS A 108 18.57 5.69 -20.73
CA LYS A 108 19.59 6.73 -20.84
C LYS A 108 20.29 6.73 -22.19
N GLU A 109 20.61 5.57 -22.74
CA GLU A 109 21.18 5.45 -24.08
C GLU A 109 20.24 6.01 -25.15
N ARG A 110 18.91 5.76 -24.99
CA ARG A 110 17.90 6.26 -25.93
C ARG A 110 17.63 7.77 -25.81
N ILE A 111 17.98 8.40 -24.68
CA ILE A 111 17.80 9.84 -24.45
C ILE A 111 18.72 10.70 -25.35
N GLU A 112 19.90 10.20 -25.67
CA GLU A 112 20.87 10.93 -26.50
C GLU A 112 20.41 11.11 -27.95
N PHE A 113 19.48 10.27 -28.41
CA PHE A 113 18.97 10.35 -29.79
C PHE A 113 17.84 11.40 -29.91
N SER A 114 17.91 12.20 -30.96
CA SER A 114 16.85 13.16 -31.31
C SER A 114 15.50 12.48 -31.53
N PRO A 115 14.38 13.20 -31.35
CA PRO A 115 13.06 12.69 -31.68
C PRO A 115 12.96 12.25 -33.13
N SER A 116 12.16 11.21 -33.41
CA SER A 116 11.95 10.66 -34.75
C SER A 116 10.85 11.41 -35.53
N GLU A 117 9.75 11.74 -34.86
CA GLU A 117 8.56 12.34 -35.48
C GLU A 117 8.11 13.60 -34.74
N GLY A 118 8.32 13.66 -33.43
CA GLY A 118 7.89 14.76 -32.56
C GLY A 118 8.88 15.91 -32.46
N ARG A 119 8.44 16.98 -31.80
CA ARG A 119 9.35 18.08 -31.37
C ARG A 119 10.10 17.71 -30.11
N PHE A 120 9.45 16.94 -29.24
CA PHE A 120 9.99 16.50 -27.97
C PHE A 120 9.86 14.98 -27.83
N LYS A 121 10.87 14.34 -27.28
CA LYS A 121 10.79 12.98 -26.80
C LYS A 121 10.35 13.00 -25.35
N VAL A 122 9.21 12.38 -25.03
CA VAL A 122 8.57 12.44 -23.73
C VAL A 122 8.70 11.09 -23.02
N TYR A 123 9.23 11.10 -21.82
CA TYR A 123 9.34 9.95 -20.95
C TYR A 123 8.34 10.06 -19.80
N ILE A 124 7.35 9.18 -19.76
CA ILE A 124 6.42 9.05 -18.65
C ILE A 124 6.87 7.87 -17.80
N ILE A 125 7.22 8.14 -16.54
CA ILE A 125 7.57 7.11 -15.55
C ILE A 125 6.48 7.09 -14.49
N ASP A 126 5.61 6.09 -14.56
CA ASP A 126 4.52 5.92 -13.58
C ASP A 126 5.01 5.14 -12.35
N GLU A 127 4.43 5.44 -11.20
CA GLU A 127 4.81 4.94 -9.86
C GLU A 127 6.33 5.00 -9.61
N VAL A 128 6.93 6.14 -9.97
CA VAL A 128 8.39 6.35 -9.95
C VAL A 128 9.04 6.04 -8.59
N HIS A 129 8.30 6.11 -7.48
CA HIS A 129 8.79 5.74 -6.14
C HIS A 129 9.17 4.25 -6.02
N MET A 130 8.81 3.42 -6.99
CA MET A 130 9.15 2.00 -7.02
C MET A 130 10.54 1.72 -7.62
N LEU A 131 11.21 2.73 -8.20
CA LEU A 131 12.57 2.59 -8.70
C LEU A 131 13.57 2.34 -7.56
N THR A 132 14.63 1.59 -7.85
CA THR A 132 15.74 1.42 -6.91
C THR A 132 16.57 2.70 -6.77
N ASN A 133 17.33 2.82 -5.69
CA ASN A 133 18.21 3.98 -5.47
C ASN A 133 19.26 4.13 -6.58
N GLU A 134 19.76 3.02 -7.10
CA GLU A 134 20.72 2.99 -8.21
C GLU A 134 20.09 3.50 -9.51
N ALA A 135 18.81 3.17 -9.75
CA ALA A 135 18.04 3.67 -10.89
C ALA A 135 17.78 5.19 -10.78
N PHE A 136 17.44 5.68 -9.58
CA PHE A 136 17.35 7.13 -9.33
C PHE A 136 18.67 7.85 -9.60
N ASN A 137 19.79 7.31 -9.09
CA ASN A 137 21.11 7.90 -9.31
C ASN A 137 21.50 7.95 -10.81
N ALA A 138 21.09 6.95 -11.59
CA ALA A 138 21.31 6.95 -13.04
C ALA A 138 20.53 8.06 -13.76
N LEU A 139 19.32 8.44 -13.26
CA LEU A 139 18.50 9.53 -13.81
C LEU A 139 18.99 10.92 -13.41
N LEU A 140 19.66 11.07 -12.26
CA LEU A 140 20.04 12.38 -11.72
C LEU A 140 20.84 13.22 -12.72
N LYS A 141 21.86 12.64 -13.37
CA LYS A 141 22.69 13.37 -14.34
C LYS A 141 21.86 13.92 -15.50
N THR A 142 20.89 13.15 -15.99
CA THR A 142 20.02 13.58 -17.09
C THR A 142 19.00 14.64 -16.66
N LEU A 143 18.57 14.59 -15.40
CA LEU A 143 17.67 15.62 -14.84
C LEU A 143 18.41 16.93 -14.51
N GLU A 144 19.73 16.87 -14.27
CA GLU A 144 20.58 18.06 -14.06
C GLU A 144 20.91 18.77 -15.37
N GLU A 145 21.29 18.00 -16.39
CA GLU A 145 21.68 18.49 -17.70
C GLU A 145 20.83 17.83 -18.80
N PRO A 146 19.51 18.16 -18.85
CA PRO A 146 18.62 17.53 -19.80
C PRO A 146 18.90 18.01 -21.23
N PRO A 147 18.92 17.13 -22.24
CA PRO A 147 18.90 17.54 -23.64
C PRO A 147 17.64 18.39 -23.94
N ALA A 148 17.76 19.42 -24.76
CA ALA A 148 16.71 20.38 -25.03
C ALA A 148 15.42 19.78 -25.64
N HIS A 149 15.52 18.58 -26.21
CA HIS A 149 14.41 17.86 -26.83
C HIS A 149 13.72 16.84 -25.91
N ILE A 150 14.11 16.76 -24.63
CA ILE A 150 13.60 15.76 -23.69
C ILE A 150 12.65 16.41 -22.68
N ILE A 151 11.54 15.73 -22.40
CA ILE A 151 10.64 16.06 -21.30
C ILE A 151 10.40 14.81 -20.46
N PHE A 152 10.67 14.91 -19.16
CA PHE A 152 10.33 13.89 -18.19
C PHE A 152 9.00 14.20 -17.51
N ILE A 153 8.14 13.18 -17.34
CA ILE A 153 6.92 13.27 -16.55
C ILE A 153 6.93 12.11 -15.57
N LEU A 154 7.27 12.41 -14.34
CA LEU A 154 7.32 11.44 -13.24
C LEU A 154 5.96 11.45 -12.54
N ALA A 155 5.33 10.30 -12.34
CA ALA A 155 4.09 10.18 -11.60
C ALA A 155 4.29 9.29 -10.36
N THR A 156 3.70 9.67 -9.23
CA THR A 156 3.80 8.91 -7.98
C THR A 156 2.58 9.07 -7.11
N THR A 157 2.28 8.03 -6.34
CA THR A 157 1.34 8.09 -5.22
C THR A 157 2.03 8.45 -3.90
N GLU A 158 3.35 8.29 -3.79
CA GLU A 158 4.12 8.42 -2.55
C GLU A 158 5.34 9.32 -2.73
N ALA A 159 5.11 10.63 -2.77
CA ALA A 159 6.18 11.61 -2.95
C ALA A 159 7.24 11.58 -1.82
N HIS A 160 6.85 11.18 -0.61
CA HIS A 160 7.75 11.11 0.55
C HIS A 160 8.84 10.03 0.41
N LYS A 161 8.64 9.05 -0.48
CA LYS A 161 9.65 8.03 -0.79
C LYS A 161 10.69 8.48 -1.82
N LEU A 162 10.47 9.63 -2.47
CA LEU A 162 11.39 10.13 -3.48
C LEU A 162 12.59 10.85 -2.83
N PRO A 163 13.80 10.66 -3.37
CA PRO A 163 14.97 11.42 -2.95
C PRO A 163 14.76 12.94 -3.13
N ALA A 164 15.22 13.74 -2.17
CA ALA A 164 15.13 15.20 -2.23
C ALA A 164 15.82 15.78 -3.48
N THR A 165 16.85 15.11 -3.97
CA THR A 165 17.59 15.46 -5.19
C THR A 165 16.73 15.39 -6.45
N ILE A 166 15.76 14.47 -6.53
CA ILE A 166 14.77 14.38 -7.61
C ILE A 166 13.71 15.47 -7.44
N LEU A 167 13.19 15.63 -6.21
CA LEU A 167 12.15 16.62 -5.90
C LEU A 167 12.57 18.05 -6.27
N SER A 168 13.85 18.41 -6.03
CA SER A 168 14.38 19.75 -6.31
C SER A 168 14.57 20.05 -7.79
N ARG A 169 14.57 19.04 -8.67
CA ARG A 169 14.80 19.18 -10.13
C ARG A 169 13.54 19.05 -10.96
N CYS A 170 12.40 18.77 -10.31
CA CYS A 170 11.12 18.59 -10.98
C CYS A 170 10.14 19.69 -10.61
N GLN A 171 9.35 20.15 -11.57
CA GLN A 171 8.19 20.99 -11.29
C GLN A 171 7.05 20.12 -10.75
N ARG A 172 6.70 20.30 -9.47
CA ARG A 172 5.71 19.48 -8.77
C ARG A 172 4.29 19.98 -8.98
N TYR A 173 3.37 19.03 -9.19
CA TYR A 173 1.93 19.22 -9.30
C TYR A 173 1.20 18.21 -8.43
N ASP A 174 0.39 18.71 -7.48
CA ASP A 174 -0.34 17.88 -6.51
C ASP A 174 -1.79 17.67 -6.99
N PHE A 175 -2.08 16.45 -7.45
CA PHE A 175 -3.40 16.00 -7.89
C PHE A 175 -4.29 15.67 -6.69
N ARG A 176 -5.49 16.23 -6.69
CA ARG A 176 -6.47 16.03 -5.62
C ARG A 176 -7.47 14.93 -5.99
N LEU A 177 -8.02 14.30 -4.96
CA LEU A 177 -9.19 13.44 -5.13
C LEU A 177 -10.37 14.28 -5.61
N GLY A 178 -11.26 13.70 -6.40
CA GLY A 178 -12.51 14.32 -6.80
C GLY A 178 -13.47 14.47 -5.63
N SER A 179 -14.24 15.56 -5.60
CA SER A 179 -15.38 15.65 -4.71
C SER A 179 -16.50 14.72 -5.17
N ASP A 180 -17.39 14.36 -4.23
CA ASP A 180 -18.53 13.49 -4.53
C ASP A 180 -19.40 14.07 -5.66
N ASP A 181 -19.61 15.39 -5.67
CA ASP A 181 -20.35 16.07 -6.73
C ASP A 181 -19.66 15.96 -8.09
N GLN A 182 -18.34 16.14 -8.14
CA GLN A 182 -17.55 16.03 -9.38
C GLN A 182 -17.60 14.60 -9.95
N ILE A 183 -17.50 13.59 -9.09
CA ILE A 183 -17.60 12.18 -9.49
C ILE A 183 -19.02 11.87 -9.95
N ARG A 184 -20.04 12.34 -9.23
CA ARG A 184 -21.45 12.18 -9.58
C ARG A 184 -21.75 12.75 -10.95
N ASP A 185 -21.33 13.99 -11.23
CA ASP A 185 -21.55 14.66 -12.51
C ASP A 185 -20.85 13.91 -13.65
N MET A 186 -19.61 13.48 -13.44
CA MET A 186 -18.88 12.66 -14.41
C MET A 186 -19.60 11.33 -14.70
N LEU A 187 -20.06 10.62 -13.66
CA LEU A 187 -20.78 9.36 -13.84
C LEU A 187 -22.12 9.56 -14.55
N LYS A 188 -22.88 10.63 -14.21
CA LYS A 188 -24.13 11.00 -14.88
C LYS A 188 -23.91 11.27 -16.36
N ASP A 189 -22.87 11.99 -16.73
CA ASP A 189 -22.55 12.29 -18.14
C ASP A 189 -22.17 11.03 -18.92
N ILE A 190 -21.41 10.13 -18.31
CA ILE A 190 -21.02 8.87 -18.95
C ILE A 190 -22.22 7.91 -19.04
N ALA A 191 -23.05 7.83 -18.01
CA ALA A 191 -24.28 7.04 -18.05
C ALA A 191 -25.21 7.51 -19.18
N LYS A 192 -25.36 8.82 -19.36
CA LYS A 192 -26.12 9.40 -20.51
C LYS A 192 -25.52 8.99 -21.86
N LYS A 193 -24.19 9.05 -22.01
CA LYS A 193 -23.49 8.65 -23.26
C LYS A 193 -23.66 7.17 -23.57
N GLU A 194 -23.67 6.30 -22.54
CA GLU A 194 -23.89 4.86 -22.65
C GLU A 194 -25.39 4.49 -22.67
N LYS A 195 -26.30 5.47 -22.58
CA LYS A 195 -27.76 5.28 -22.53
C LYS A 195 -28.20 4.41 -21.33
N LEU A 196 -27.53 4.57 -20.20
CA LEU A 196 -27.86 3.91 -18.95
C LEU A 196 -28.74 4.83 -18.11
N LYS A 197 -29.75 4.26 -17.47
CA LYS A 197 -30.49 4.92 -16.40
C LYS A 197 -29.96 4.37 -15.08
N VAL A 198 -29.52 5.25 -14.21
CA VAL A 198 -28.99 4.91 -12.88
C VAL A 198 -29.84 5.63 -11.86
N GLU A 199 -30.40 4.90 -10.93
CA GLU A 199 -31.15 5.43 -9.79
C GLU A 199 -30.24 6.31 -8.92
N ASP A 200 -30.76 7.36 -8.29
CA ASP A 200 -29.95 8.27 -7.47
C ASP A 200 -29.30 7.53 -6.28
N GLY A 201 -30.01 6.59 -5.63
CA GLY A 201 -29.43 5.76 -4.57
C GLY A 201 -28.28 4.86 -5.08
N ALA A 202 -28.42 4.28 -6.26
CA ALA A 202 -27.35 3.52 -6.93
C ALA A 202 -26.15 4.43 -7.23
N MET A 203 -26.40 5.65 -7.69
CA MET A 203 -25.35 6.64 -7.96
C MET A 203 -24.60 7.02 -6.69
N ASP A 204 -25.28 7.21 -5.57
CA ASP A 204 -24.67 7.52 -4.28
C ASP A 204 -23.74 6.42 -3.80
N ILE A 205 -24.13 5.16 -3.98
CA ILE A 205 -23.29 4.01 -3.65
C ILE A 205 -22.01 4.00 -4.50
N LEU A 206 -22.14 4.23 -5.82
CA LEU A 206 -20.99 4.25 -6.72
C LEU A 206 -20.01 5.37 -6.35
N VAL A 207 -20.52 6.57 -6.06
CA VAL A 207 -19.71 7.74 -5.66
C VAL A 207 -18.97 7.49 -4.36
N ARG A 208 -19.67 7.02 -3.31
CA ARG A 208 -19.06 6.70 -2.01
C ARG A 208 -17.96 5.66 -2.13
N ASN A 209 -18.20 4.57 -2.89
CA ASN A 209 -17.22 3.51 -3.04
C ASN A 209 -16.03 3.88 -3.95
N ALA A 210 -16.16 4.88 -4.79
CA ALA A 210 -15.06 5.43 -5.59
C ALA A 210 -14.02 6.20 -4.75
N ARG A 211 -14.40 6.67 -3.55
CA ARG A 211 -13.51 7.37 -2.59
C ARG A 211 -12.67 8.48 -3.23
N GLY A 212 -13.27 9.26 -4.10
CA GLY A 212 -12.59 10.35 -4.80
C GLY A 212 -11.77 9.95 -6.03
N SER A 213 -11.71 8.65 -6.37
CA SER A 213 -10.97 8.14 -7.54
C SER A 213 -11.86 8.11 -8.79
N TYR A 214 -11.54 8.90 -9.81
CA TYR A 214 -12.26 8.89 -11.08
C TYR A 214 -12.16 7.55 -11.82
N ARG A 215 -11.01 6.88 -11.73
CA ARG A 215 -10.80 5.58 -12.36
C ARG A 215 -11.62 4.49 -11.70
N ASP A 216 -11.66 4.47 -10.36
CA ASP A 216 -12.38 3.45 -9.63
C ASP A 216 -13.89 3.66 -9.77
N ALA A 217 -14.36 4.93 -9.81
CA ALA A 217 -15.75 5.26 -10.14
C ALA A 217 -16.21 4.65 -11.47
N LEU A 218 -15.38 4.83 -12.52
CA LEU A 218 -15.68 4.25 -13.84
C LEU A 218 -15.57 2.73 -13.87
N SER A 219 -14.64 2.16 -13.10
CA SER A 219 -14.51 0.71 -13.00
C SER A 219 -15.71 0.09 -12.28
N LEU A 220 -16.20 0.73 -11.20
CA LEU A 220 -17.40 0.29 -10.50
C LEU A 220 -18.65 0.36 -11.41
N LEU A 221 -18.82 1.48 -12.14
CA LEU A 221 -19.91 1.60 -13.10
C LEU A 221 -19.83 0.52 -14.20
N ASP A 222 -18.64 0.20 -14.68
CA ASP A 222 -18.41 -0.84 -15.70
C ASP A 222 -18.75 -2.24 -15.18
N VAL A 223 -18.38 -2.55 -13.93
CA VAL A 223 -18.72 -3.82 -13.26
C VAL A 223 -20.23 -3.96 -13.14
N VAL A 224 -20.91 -2.92 -12.64
CA VAL A 224 -22.37 -2.94 -12.48
C VAL A 224 -23.08 -3.06 -13.84
N PHE A 225 -22.63 -2.32 -14.85
CA PHE A 225 -23.17 -2.39 -16.20
C PHE A 225 -23.04 -3.78 -16.84
N ASN A 226 -21.87 -4.41 -16.69
CA ASN A 226 -21.61 -5.74 -17.26
C ASN A 226 -22.20 -6.88 -16.41
N GLY A 227 -22.46 -6.64 -15.13
CA GLY A 227 -23.06 -7.61 -14.20
C GLY A 227 -24.57 -7.79 -14.39
N GLN A 228 -25.24 -6.87 -15.09
CA GLN A 228 -26.67 -7.00 -15.36
C GLN A 228 -27.00 -8.19 -16.27
N PRO A 229 -28.11 -8.91 -16.02
CA PRO A 229 -28.55 -10.01 -16.89
C PRO A 229 -28.85 -9.48 -18.29
N LYS A 230 -28.16 -10.05 -19.30
CA LYS A 230 -28.35 -9.74 -20.71
C LYS A 230 -29.72 -10.18 -21.16
N GLY A 231 -30.72 -9.33 -21.19
CA GLY A 231 -32.06 -9.65 -21.67
C GLY A 231 -33.22 -8.81 -21.15
N GLY A 232 -32.97 -7.95 -20.18
CA GLY A 232 -33.99 -7.01 -19.67
C GLY A 232 -34.14 -5.77 -20.58
N ASN A 233 -35.40 -5.41 -20.90
CA ASN A 233 -35.72 -4.20 -21.68
C ASN A 233 -35.47 -2.87 -20.94
N SER A 234 -35.15 -2.89 -19.66
CA SER A 234 -34.83 -1.71 -18.87
C SER A 234 -33.35 -1.69 -18.51
N LYS A 235 -32.61 -0.78 -19.11
CA LYS A 235 -31.23 -0.43 -18.73
C LYS A 235 -31.22 0.48 -17.48
N GLU A 236 -32.04 0.17 -16.50
CA GLU A 236 -32.14 0.92 -15.26
C GLU A 236 -31.39 0.16 -14.17
N ILE A 237 -30.37 0.80 -13.62
CA ILE A 237 -29.52 0.27 -12.56
C ILE A 237 -30.11 0.71 -11.23
N THR A 238 -30.64 -0.24 -10.47
CA THR A 238 -31.25 0.03 -9.16
C THR A 238 -30.24 -0.03 -8.03
N GLU A 239 -30.57 0.57 -6.89
CA GLU A 239 -29.73 0.52 -5.69
C GLU A 239 -29.46 -0.91 -5.22
N SER A 240 -30.49 -1.78 -5.22
CA SER A 240 -30.39 -3.16 -4.78
C SER A 240 -29.44 -3.97 -5.66
N GLU A 241 -29.49 -3.80 -6.99
CA GLU A 241 -28.59 -4.47 -7.92
C GLU A 241 -27.13 -4.04 -7.72
N VAL A 242 -26.88 -2.74 -7.48
CA VAL A 242 -25.52 -2.24 -7.21
C VAL A 242 -24.98 -2.85 -5.93
N ARG A 243 -25.79 -2.94 -4.87
CA ARG A 243 -25.38 -3.58 -3.61
C ARG A 243 -25.05 -5.05 -3.80
N GLU A 244 -25.90 -5.79 -4.52
CA GLU A 244 -25.68 -7.21 -4.79
C GLU A 244 -24.40 -7.44 -5.64
N ILE A 245 -24.25 -6.73 -6.76
CA ILE A 245 -23.11 -6.89 -7.67
C ILE A 245 -21.77 -6.50 -7.00
N LEU A 246 -21.78 -5.46 -6.20
CA LEU A 246 -20.57 -5.00 -5.51
C LEU A 246 -20.33 -5.71 -4.16
N GLY A 247 -21.25 -6.58 -3.72
CA GLY A 247 -21.16 -7.27 -2.44
C GLY A 247 -21.22 -6.32 -1.26
N ILE A 248 -21.95 -5.19 -1.39
CA ILE A 248 -22.07 -4.18 -0.32
C ILE A 248 -23.17 -4.62 0.62
N PRO A 249 -22.90 -4.78 1.92
CA PRO A 249 -23.89 -5.20 2.90
C PRO A 249 -25.03 -4.18 3.02
N GLU A 250 -26.22 -4.68 3.31
CA GLU A 250 -27.35 -3.82 3.65
C GLU A 250 -27.10 -3.11 4.98
N ILE A 251 -27.59 -1.87 5.10
CA ILE A 251 -27.47 -1.07 6.34
C ILE A 251 -28.09 -1.81 7.53
N ASN A 252 -29.15 -2.57 7.31
CA ASN A 252 -29.81 -3.37 8.35
C ASN A 252 -28.84 -4.37 8.98
N MET A 253 -27.98 -5.05 8.21
CA MET A 253 -27.00 -5.98 8.76
C MET A 253 -25.98 -5.30 9.68
N VAL A 254 -25.61 -4.05 9.38
CA VAL A 254 -24.73 -3.26 10.24
C VAL A 254 -25.48 -2.84 11.50
N ASN A 255 -26.73 -2.38 11.36
CA ASN A 255 -27.57 -2.02 12.50
C ASN A 255 -27.81 -3.20 13.44
N ASP A 256 -28.06 -4.41 12.89
CA ASP A 256 -28.32 -5.62 13.67
C ASP A 256 -27.06 -6.07 14.42
N LEU A 257 -25.91 -6.12 13.75
CA LEU A 257 -24.66 -6.50 14.40
C LEU A 257 -24.24 -5.51 15.48
N ILE A 258 -24.18 -4.21 15.17
CA ILE A 258 -23.77 -3.19 16.14
C ILE A 258 -24.81 -3.08 17.26
N GLY A 259 -26.10 -3.12 16.93
CA GLY A 259 -27.17 -3.08 17.91
C GLY A 259 -27.13 -4.26 18.90
N SER A 260 -26.83 -5.47 18.43
CA SER A 260 -26.64 -6.66 19.26
C SER A 260 -25.39 -6.57 20.14
N LEU A 261 -24.28 -6.10 19.59
CA LEU A 261 -23.03 -5.87 20.35
C LEU A 261 -23.25 -4.84 21.48
N LEU A 262 -23.93 -3.74 21.20
CA LEU A 262 -24.21 -2.68 22.21
C LEU A 262 -25.17 -3.13 23.30
N LYS A 263 -26.11 -4.02 22.97
CA LYS A 263 -27.04 -4.62 23.94
C LYS A 263 -26.42 -5.75 24.77
N GLY A 264 -25.17 -6.16 24.45
CA GLY A 264 -24.58 -7.32 25.09
C GLY A 264 -25.16 -8.66 24.64
N ASP A 265 -25.93 -8.69 23.56
CA ASP A 265 -26.56 -9.91 23.03
C ASP A 265 -25.56 -10.74 22.19
N ALA A 266 -24.88 -11.67 22.85
CA ALA A 266 -23.94 -12.55 22.22
C ALA A 266 -24.56 -13.50 21.18
N LYS A 267 -25.83 -13.94 21.40
CA LYS A 267 -26.52 -14.83 20.46
C LYS A 267 -26.90 -14.08 19.19
N GLY A 268 -27.51 -12.92 19.30
CA GLY A 268 -27.86 -12.07 18.16
C GLY A 268 -26.65 -11.65 17.37
N SER A 269 -25.54 -11.32 18.04
CA SER A 269 -24.27 -11.01 17.36
C SER A 269 -23.70 -12.20 16.57
N LEU A 270 -23.78 -13.42 17.12
CA LEU A 270 -23.36 -14.64 16.41
C LEU A 270 -24.25 -14.95 15.22
N GLU A 271 -25.57 -14.74 15.34
CA GLU A 271 -26.53 -14.93 14.23
C GLU A 271 -26.26 -13.93 13.11
N SER A 272 -26.04 -12.67 13.43
CA SER A 272 -25.65 -11.64 12.44
C SER A 272 -24.37 -12.00 11.69
N ILE A 273 -23.33 -12.51 12.38
CA ILE A 273 -22.08 -12.93 11.73
C ILE A 273 -22.32 -14.15 10.82
N LYS A 274 -23.14 -15.12 11.25
CA LYS A 274 -23.50 -16.28 10.40
C LYS A 274 -24.27 -15.87 9.15
N GLU A 275 -25.15 -14.87 9.25
CA GLU A 275 -25.88 -14.35 8.11
C GLU A 275 -24.95 -13.73 7.07
N LEU A 276 -23.90 -13.00 7.51
CA LEU A 276 -22.86 -12.48 6.61
C LEU A 276 -22.14 -13.60 5.86
N GLU A 277 -21.83 -14.72 6.54
CA GLU A 277 -21.19 -15.90 5.97
C GLU A 277 -22.10 -16.58 4.93
N ILE A 278 -23.39 -16.83 5.28
CA ILE A 278 -24.35 -17.48 4.39
C ILE A 278 -24.59 -16.65 3.12
N LYS A 279 -24.64 -15.32 3.24
CA LYS A 279 -24.77 -14.40 2.09
C LYS A 279 -23.46 -14.24 1.29
N GLY A 280 -22.36 -14.86 1.73
CA GLY A 280 -21.06 -14.79 1.04
C GLY A 280 -20.43 -13.39 0.99
N ILE A 281 -20.76 -12.54 1.96
CA ILE A 281 -20.25 -11.17 2.05
C ILE A 281 -18.77 -11.19 2.42
N ASN A 282 -17.94 -10.43 1.72
CA ASN A 282 -16.53 -10.29 2.05
C ASN A 282 -16.36 -9.56 3.39
N LEU A 283 -15.89 -10.29 4.41
CA LEU A 283 -15.79 -9.79 5.78
C LEU A 283 -14.83 -8.59 5.91
N SER A 284 -13.77 -8.52 5.11
CA SER A 284 -12.87 -7.36 5.12
C SER A 284 -13.55 -6.11 4.56
N GLN A 285 -14.37 -6.26 3.52
CA GLN A 285 -15.19 -5.16 2.99
C GLN A 285 -16.29 -4.75 3.96
N PHE A 286 -16.93 -5.72 4.63
CA PHE A 286 -17.93 -5.46 5.66
C PHE A 286 -17.36 -4.61 6.81
N VAL A 287 -16.20 -4.99 7.36
CA VAL A 287 -15.55 -4.27 8.45
C VAL A 287 -15.14 -2.86 8.01
N SER A 288 -14.59 -2.70 6.80
CA SER A 288 -14.28 -1.37 6.24
C SER A 288 -15.54 -0.51 6.09
N TYR A 289 -16.67 -1.09 5.68
CA TYR A 289 -17.96 -0.40 5.57
C TYR A 289 -18.51 0.01 6.94
N VAL A 290 -18.41 -0.87 7.94
CA VAL A 290 -18.78 -0.55 9.34
C VAL A 290 -17.95 0.62 9.86
N LEU A 291 -16.64 0.63 9.62
CA LEU A 291 -15.75 1.74 10.04
C LEU A 291 -16.14 3.07 9.38
N GLU A 292 -16.59 3.04 8.13
CA GLU A 292 -17.05 4.24 7.42
C GLU A 292 -18.33 4.78 8.04
N ILE A 293 -19.30 3.91 8.37
CA ILE A 293 -20.53 4.28 9.09
C ILE A 293 -20.20 4.83 10.48
N LEU A 294 -19.33 4.18 11.25
CA LEU A 294 -18.94 4.65 12.58
C LEU A 294 -18.25 6.02 12.51
N ARG A 295 -17.47 6.30 11.46
CA ARG A 295 -16.88 7.62 11.19
C ARG A 295 -17.98 8.66 10.93
N GLU A 296 -18.98 8.34 10.10
CA GLU A 296 -20.10 9.24 9.84
C GLU A 296 -20.88 9.54 11.13
N VAL A 297 -21.17 8.52 11.95
CA VAL A 297 -21.81 8.67 13.25
C VAL A 297 -20.98 9.54 14.20
N LEU A 298 -19.64 9.38 14.20
CA LEU A 298 -18.75 10.21 15.01
C LEU A 298 -18.81 11.69 14.60
N VAL A 299 -18.71 11.97 13.30
CA VAL A 299 -18.81 13.34 12.78
C VAL A 299 -20.17 13.95 13.08
N ALA A 300 -21.24 13.20 12.88
CA ALA A 300 -22.60 13.66 13.17
C ALA A 300 -22.81 14.01 14.65
N LYS A 301 -22.30 13.16 15.57
CA LYS A 301 -22.36 13.44 17.02
C LYS A 301 -21.54 14.67 17.43
N LEU A 302 -20.40 14.90 16.81
CA LEU A 302 -19.58 16.09 17.07
C LEU A 302 -20.15 17.36 16.45
N SER A 303 -21.04 17.23 15.46
CA SER A 303 -21.69 18.34 14.76
C SER A 303 -23.16 18.54 15.20
N ASP A 304 -23.62 17.78 16.20
CA ASP A 304 -25.03 17.76 16.68
C ASP A 304 -26.06 17.48 15.55
N ILE A 305 -25.66 16.63 14.58
CA ILE A 305 -26.52 16.22 13.46
C ILE A 305 -27.12 14.85 13.78
N GLU A 306 -28.45 14.70 13.68
CA GLU A 306 -29.12 13.41 13.88
C GLU A 306 -29.14 12.61 12.57
N LEU A 307 -28.56 11.40 12.59
CA LEU A 307 -28.59 10.44 11.49
C LEU A 307 -29.72 9.44 11.72
N LYS A 308 -30.79 9.51 10.91
CA LYS A 308 -31.97 8.62 11.03
C LYS A 308 -31.73 7.20 10.52
N GLU A 309 -30.76 7.03 9.64
CA GLU A 309 -30.46 5.74 8.97
C GLU A 309 -29.80 4.73 9.91
N TYR A 310 -29.09 5.19 10.94
CA TYR A 310 -28.35 4.34 11.88
C TYR A 310 -29.08 4.27 13.20
N THR A 311 -29.90 3.21 13.40
CA THR A 311 -30.76 3.05 14.58
C THR A 311 -29.97 2.97 15.87
N PHE A 312 -28.73 2.43 15.85
CA PHE A 312 -27.86 2.33 17.01
C PHE A 312 -27.24 3.67 17.44
N SER A 313 -27.30 4.70 16.59
CA SER A 313 -26.63 5.98 16.86
C SER A 313 -27.24 6.80 17.98
N LYS A 314 -28.52 6.60 18.27
CA LYS A 314 -29.28 7.44 19.24
C LYS A 314 -28.76 7.29 20.67
N ASP A 315 -28.59 6.05 21.12
CA ASP A 315 -28.25 5.72 22.51
C ASP A 315 -26.73 5.52 22.73
N LEU A 316 -25.91 5.77 21.69
CA LEU A 316 -24.50 5.54 21.73
C LEU A 316 -23.76 6.74 22.31
N ASP A 317 -23.10 6.60 23.46
CA ASP A 317 -22.22 7.62 24.01
C ASP A 317 -20.87 7.69 23.27
N LEU A 318 -20.17 8.82 23.37
CA LEU A 318 -18.92 9.05 22.65
C LEU A 318 -17.81 8.07 23.06
N LYS A 319 -17.79 7.65 24.33
CA LYS A 319 -16.78 6.71 24.86
C LYS A 319 -16.95 5.33 24.26
N THR A 320 -18.18 4.83 24.20
CA THR A 320 -18.53 3.53 23.60
C THR A 320 -18.30 3.56 22.08
N LEU A 321 -18.64 4.68 21.40
CA LEU A 321 -18.34 4.86 19.98
C LEU A 321 -16.84 4.77 19.69
N MET A 322 -15.99 5.43 20.48
CA MET A 322 -14.53 5.36 20.34
C MET A 322 -14.00 3.95 20.60
N SER A 323 -14.58 3.23 21.57
CA SER A 323 -14.23 1.82 21.84
C SER A 323 -14.57 0.93 20.65
N LEU A 324 -15.78 1.08 20.06
CA LEU A 324 -16.19 0.37 18.84
C LEU A 324 -15.23 0.63 17.69
N ILE A 325 -14.96 1.91 17.39
CA ILE A 325 -14.04 2.28 16.30
C ILE A 325 -12.68 1.62 16.51
N THR A 326 -12.13 1.68 17.71
CA THR A 326 -10.81 1.09 18.03
C THR A 326 -10.83 -0.43 17.83
N SER A 327 -11.88 -1.12 18.30
CA SER A 327 -12.01 -2.56 18.14
C SER A 327 -12.14 -2.96 16.66
N PHE A 328 -12.95 -2.24 15.88
CA PHE A 328 -13.10 -2.51 14.44
C PHE A 328 -11.83 -2.19 13.63
N ILE A 329 -11.04 -1.17 14.01
CA ILE A 329 -9.72 -0.89 13.39
C ILE A 329 -8.75 -2.05 13.65
N ASN A 330 -8.73 -2.59 14.86
CA ASN A 330 -7.87 -3.75 15.19
C ASN A 330 -8.34 -4.98 14.40
N THR A 331 -9.66 -5.23 14.35
CA THR A 331 -10.25 -6.29 13.53
C THR A 331 -9.89 -6.17 12.06
N GLU A 332 -9.95 -4.99 11.46
CA GLU A 332 -9.55 -4.77 10.07
C GLU A 332 -8.07 -5.13 9.82
N ARG A 333 -7.21 -4.80 10.77
CA ARG A 333 -5.78 -5.13 10.69
C ARG A 333 -5.53 -6.64 10.78
N GLU A 334 -6.22 -7.32 11.70
CA GLU A 334 -6.09 -8.76 11.90
C GLU A 334 -6.68 -9.57 10.76
N LEU A 335 -7.79 -9.15 10.16
CA LEU A 335 -8.39 -9.77 8.98
C LEU A 335 -7.44 -9.86 7.78
N LYS A 336 -6.52 -8.88 7.63
CA LYS A 336 -5.51 -8.87 6.56
C LYS A 336 -4.39 -9.89 6.77
N SER A 337 -4.18 -10.36 8.00
CA SER A 337 -3.07 -11.25 8.37
C SER A 337 -3.49 -12.70 8.61
N THR A 338 -4.79 -12.98 8.72
CA THR A 338 -5.32 -14.28 9.17
C THR A 338 -6.17 -14.94 8.09
N SER A 339 -6.01 -16.26 7.92
CA SER A 339 -6.85 -17.05 7.00
C SER A 339 -8.27 -17.31 7.52
N ASN A 340 -8.47 -17.34 8.85
CA ASN A 340 -9.78 -17.53 9.47
C ASN A 340 -10.42 -16.19 9.84
N GLN A 341 -11.02 -15.54 8.85
CA GLN A 341 -11.61 -14.20 9.01
C GLN A 341 -12.84 -14.19 9.94
N ILE A 342 -13.62 -15.28 9.97
CA ILE A 342 -14.84 -15.39 10.79
C ILE A 342 -14.48 -15.35 12.27
N LEU A 343 -13.44 -16.10 12.68
CA LEU A 343 -12.99 -16.13 14.06
C LEU A 343 -12.62 -14.74 14.57
N ILE A 344 -11.93 -13.95 13.75
CA ILE A 344 -11.54 -12.58 14.13
C ILE A 344 -12.77 -11.71 14.38
N LEU A 345 -13.80 -11.83 13.53
CA LEU A 345 -15.05 -11.09 13.73
C LEU A 345 -15.79 -11.55 14.99
N GLN A 346 -15.81 -12.86 15.27
CA GLN A 346 -16.40 -13.43 16.48
C GLN A 346 -15.69 -12.99 17.77
N MET A 347 -14.38 -12.67 17.71
CA MET A 347 -13.61 -12.15 18.85
C MET A 347 -14.08 -10.76 19.33
N LEU A 348 -14.87 -10.02 18.52
CA LEU A 348 -15.51 -8.78 18.97
C LEU A 348 -16.59 -9.05 20.03
N ILE A 349 -17.28 -10.19 19.96
CA ILE A 349 -18.44 -10.47 20.83
C ILE A 349 -18.07 -10.45 22.31
N PRO A 350 -17.01 -11.18 22.78
CA PRO A 350 -16.60 -11.14 24.18
C PRO A 350 -16.17 -9.74 24.66
N GLN A 351 -15.71 -8.86 23.77
CA GLN A 351 -15.28 -7.51 24.15
C GLN A 351 -16.44 -6.60 24.55
N PHE A 352 -17.64 -6.83 23.97
CA PHE A 352 -18.83 -6.01 24.20
C PHE A 352 -19.92 -6.73 24.96
N CYS A 353 -19.96 -8.07 24.95
CA CYS A 353 -21.03 -8.87 25.54
C CYS A 353 -20.70 -9.45 26.92
N ASN A 354 -19.51 -9.23 27.46
CA ASN A 354 -19.12 -9.76 28.78
C ASN A 354 -19.09 -8.69 29.86
N GLU A 355 -20.23 -8.38 30.47
CA GLU A 355 -20.27 -7.68 31.76
C GLU A 355 -19.77 -8.52 32.96
N ASN A 356 -19.39 -9.81 32.78
CA ASN A 356 -19.11 -10.76 33.86
C ASN A 356 -17.74 -11.47 33.78
N ILE A 357 -16.74 -10.92 33.12
CA ILE A 357 -15.36 -11.36 33.38
C ILE A 357 -14.68 -10.29 34.23
N PRO A 358 -14.41 -10.55 35.53
CA PRO A 358 -13.61 -9.63 36.32
C PRO A 358 -12.20 -9.63 35.74
N THR A 359 -11.87 -8.60 34.97
CA THR A 359 -10.50 -8.27 34.61
C THR A 359 -9.75 -7.87 35.89
N LYS A 360 -9.26 -8.88 36.61
CA LYS A 360 -8.44 -8.70 37.81
C LYS A 360 -7.09 -7.98 37.54
N GLU A 361 -6.76 -7.68 36.28
CA GLU A 361 -5.44 -7.12 35.93
C GLU A 361 -5.39 -5.61 35.68
N VAL A 362 -6.54 -4.92 35.58
CA VAL A 362 -6.55 -3.46 35.32
C VAL A 362 -6.83 -2.64 36.58
N VAL A 363 -7.52 -3.22 37.57
CA VAL A 363 -7.89 -2.49 38.80
C VAL A 363 -6.71 -2.34 39.76
N GLU A 364 -5.73 -3.25 39.75
CA GLU A 364 -4.52 -3.10 40.60
C GLU A 364 -3.58 -1.97 40.15
N LYS A 365 -3.71 -1.45 38.92
CA LYS A 365 -2.86 -0.33 38.44
C LYS A 365 -3.44 1.06 38.74
N GLU A 366 -4.73 1.19 38.95
CA GLU A 366 -5.35 2.50 39.29
C GLU A 366 -5.35 2.77 40.78
N GLU A 367 -5.56 1.79 41.65
CA GLU A 367 -5.47 1.98 43.12
C GLU A 367 -4.06 2.25 43.62
N VAL A 368 -3.01 1.83 42.89
CA VAL A 368 -1.62 2.14 43.23
C VAL A 368 -1.23 3.57 42.79
N LYS A 369 -1.97 4.18 41.84
CA LYS A 369 -1.74 5.58 41.45
C LYS A 369 -2.39 6.58 42.38
N GLU A 370 -3.59 6.33 42.88
CA GLU A 370 -4.25 7.25 43.81
C GLU A 370 -3.58 7.33 45.18
N LYS A 371 -3.03 6.23 45.71
CA LYS A 371 -2.27 6.24 46.97
C LYS A 371 -0.89 6.92 46.89
N LYS A 372 -0.37 7.15 45.68
CA LYS A 372 0.89 7.89 45.48
C LYS A 372 0.70 9.38 45.27
N GLU A 373 -0.47 9.85 44.88
CA GLU A 373 -0.75 11.28 44.70
C GLU A 373 -1.11 12.00 46.02
N GLU A 374 -1.71 11.30 46.98
CA GLU A 374 -2.02 11.90 48.29
C GLU A 374 -0.76 12.16 49.18
N LYS A 375 0.35 11.43 48.96
CA LYS A 375 1.60 11.66 49.69
C LYS A 375 2.51 12.75 49.10
N ARG A 376 2.18 13.29 47.91
CA ARG A 376 2.99 14.34 47.25
C ARG A 376 2.49 15.78 47.44
N LYS A 377 1.34 15.99 48.11
CA LYS A 377 0.77 17.33 48.34
C LYS A 377 1.19 18.03 49.63
N LYS A 378 2.16 17.48 50.39
CA LYS A 378 2.58 18.07 51.66
C LYS A 378 4.08 18.47 51.76
N SER A 379 4.78 18.72 50.69
CA SER A 379 6.02 19.48 50.80
C SER A 379 6.24 20.30 49.54
N GLY A 380 5.87 21.53 49.64
CA GLY A 380 6.14 22.55 48.65
C GLY A 380 7.51 23.14 48.80
N MET A 381 7.94 23.69 47.75
CA MET A 381 8.87 24.80 47.53
C MET A 381 10.28 24.48 46.97
N ILE A 382 10.46 25.04 45.81
CA ILE A 382 11.59 25.81 45.29
C ILE A 382 12.70 25.07 44.51
N LEU A 383 12.80 25.48 43.24
CA LEU A 383 13.94 25.86 42.41
C LEU A 383 14.64 24.83 41.48
N GLU A 384 14.58 25.25 40.25
CA GLU A 384 15.61 25.29 39.19
C GLU A 384 16.09 24.03 38.46
N LYS A 385 15.94 24.20 37.14
CA LYS A 385 16.54 23.50 36.01
C LYS A 385 17.90 22.86 36.28
N LYS A 386 17.97 21.55 35.95
CA LYS A 386 19.06 20.96 35.16
C LYS A 386 18.68 19.58 34.67
N SER A 387 18.98 19.33 33.42
CA SER A 387 18.95 18.01 32.77
C SER A 387 19.94 17.09 33.47
N GLU A 388 19.42 16.00 34.10
CA GLU A 388 20.26 14.88 34.52
C GLU A 388 19.44 13.59 34.46
N GLU A 389 20.11 12.59 33.92
CA GLU A 389 19.65 11.21 33.78
C GLU A 389 19.19 10.66 35.13
N VAL A 390 18.00 10.04 35.14
CA VAL A 390 17.49 9.36 36.31
C VAL A 390 18.13 7.98 36.39
N GLU A 391 19.15 7.82 37.18
CA GLU A 391 19.60 6.54 37.71
C GLU A 391 18.51 5.96 38.61
N VAL A 392 17.94 4.83 38.17
CA VAL A 392 17.11 4.01 39.04
C VAL A 392 18.04 3.06 39.78
N VAL A 393 18.24 3.30 41.03
CA VAL A 393 18.94 2.44 41.99
C VAL A 393 18.17 1.13 42.10
N CYS A 394 18.76 0.03 41.61
CA CYS A 394 18.30 -1.33 41.83
C CYS A 394 18.71 -1.82 43.21
N SER A 395 17.73 -2.21 44.02
CA SER A 395 17.93 -2.98 45.23
C SER A 395 18.23 -4.45 44.89
N ASP A 396 19.26 -4.99 45.45
CA ASP A 396 19.70 -6.39 45.62
C ASP A 396 18.94 -7.48 44.83
N ALA A 397 19.47 -7.82 43.65
CA ALA A 397 19.24 -9.09 42.98
C ALA A 397 20.56 -9.57 42.38
N GLY A 398 20.88 -10.85 42.60
CA GLY A 398 22.15 -11.51 42.39
C GLY A 398 22.95 -11.05 41.15
N LEU A 399 24.26 -11.05 41.30
CA LEU A 399 25.24 -10.73 40.26
C LEU A 399 24.95 -11.54 38.99
N LEU A 400 24.62 -10.85 37.91
CA LEU A 400 24.46 -11.42 36.56
C LEU A 400 25.78 -12.10 36.15
N ASN A 401 25.77 -13.43 36.08
CA ASN A 401 26.94 -14.20 35.62
C ASN A 401 26.73 -14.57 34.14
N ILE A 402 27.70 -14.21 33.28
CA ILE A 402 27.67 -14.54 31.85
C ILE A 402 27.59 -16.04 31.60
N GLU A 403 28.20 -16.87 32.47
CA GLU A 403 28.19 -18.30 32.35
C GLU A 403 26.79 -18.91 32.47
N ASP A 404 25.91 -18.33 33.30
CA ASP A 404 24.53 -18.80 33.45
C ASP A 404 23.67 -18.50 32.23
N ILE A 405 23.91 -17.33 31.60
CA ILE A 405 23.25 -16.98 30.33
C ILE A 405 23.77 -17.89 29.21
N GLN A 406 25.08 -18.11 29.12
CA GLN A 406 25.66 -18.96 28.06
C GLN A 406 25.23 -20.43 28.19
N LYS A 407 25.14 -20.99 29.40
CA LYS A 407 24.63 -22.35 29.66
C LYS A 407 23.16 -22.49 29.23
N ASN A 408 22.36 -21.47 29.49
CA ASN A 408 20.92 -21.48 29.18
C ASN A 408 20.58 -20.84 27.81
N TRP A 409 21.59 -20.45 27.00
CA TRP A 409 21.37 -19.72 25.74
C TRP A 409 20.43 -20.47 24.79
N ASN A 410 20.61 -21.81 24.66
CA ASN A 410 19.76 -22.62 23.81
C ASN A 410 18.30 -22.68 24.30
N VAL A 411 18.07 -22.67 25.62
CA VAL A 411 16.74 -22.63 26.22
C VAL A 411 16.07 -21.29 26.00
N ILE A 412 16.82 -20.18 26.14
CA ILE A 412 16.37 -18.82 25.87
C ILE A 412 15.93 -18.69 24.40
N VAL A 413 16.78 -19.14 23.48
CA VAL A 413 16.49 -19.08 22.03
C VAL A 413 15.29 -19.97 21.67
N ALA A 414 15.15 -21.15 22.26
CA ALA A 414 14.00 -22.04 22.05
C ALA A 414 12.69 -21.42 22.57
N LYS A 415 12.73 -20.73 23.72
CA LYS A 415 11.57 -20.03 24.27
C LYS A 415 11.20 -18.80 23.45
N ILE A 416 12.17 -18.06 22.89
CA ILE A 416 11.93 -16.96 21.95
C ILE A 416 11.32 -17.48 20.65
N LYS A 417 11.67 -18.69 20.19
CA LYS A 417 11.12 -19.30 18.98
C LYS A 417 9.59 -19.45 19.03
N SER A 418 9.01 -19.71 20.20
CA SER A 418 7.55 -19.80 20.37
C SER A 418 6.84 -18.45 20.25
N GLN A 419 7.55 -17.33 20.48
CA GLN A 419 7.01 -15.96 20.41
C GLN A 419 7.36 -15.27 19.09
N ASN A 420 8.59 -15.47 18.58
CA ASN A 420 9.08 -14.86 17.35
C ASN A 420 10.13 -15.74 16.66
N THR A 421 9.72 -16.42 15.60
CA THR A 421 10.57 -17.36 14.83
C THR A 421 11.73 -16.65 14.13
N THR A 422 11.52 -15.43 13.65
CA THR A 422 12.54 -14.64 12.95
C THR A 422 13.63 -14.18 13.91
N LEU A 423 13.24 -13.66 15.08
CA LEU A 423 14.19 -13.23 16.13
C LEU A 423 15.02 -14.40 16.65
N SER A 424 14.40 -15.56 16.85
CA SER A 424 15.08 -16.81 17.23
C SER A 424 16.12 -17.22 16.18
N ALA A 425 15.86 -17.08 14.89
CA ALA A 425 16.82 -17.39 13.83
C ALA A 425 18.07 -16.49 13.90
N PHE A 426 17.90 -15.21 14.21
CA PHE A 426 19.03 -14.28 14.38
C PHE A 426 19.85 -14.60 15.63
N LEU A 427 19.20 -14.95 16.75
CA LEU A 427 19.87 -15.31 18.00
C LEU A 427 20.61 -16.64 17.92
N ASN A 428 20.16 -17.61 17.10
CA ASN A 428 20.86 -18.87 16.85
C ASN A 428 22.25 -18.68 16.22
N VAL A 429 22.44 -17.61 15.45
CA VAL A 429 23.71 -17.28 14.78
C VAL A 429 24.55 -16.33 15.64
N SER A 430 23.97 -15.80 16.72
CA SER A 430 24.59 -14.81 17.62
C SER A 430 25.13 -15.47 18.88
N LYS A 431 26.06 -14.80 19.58
CA LYS A 431 26.64 -15.30 20.84
C LYS A 431 26.58 -14.20 21.91
N ALA A 432 26.21 -14.59 23.12
CA ALA A 432 26.38 -13.75 24.31
C ALA A 432 27.86 -13.77 24.73
N ILE A 433 28.53 -12.60 24.73
CA ILE A 433 29.97 -12.51 24.97
C ILE A 433 30.28 -12.00 26.36
N ASP A 434 29.68 -10.91 26.77
CA ASP A 434 30.07 -10.18 27.97
C ASP A 434 28.86 -9.46 28.59
N ILE A 435 28.93 -9.23 29.89
CA ILE A 435 27.97 -8.44 30.66
C ILE A 435 28.71 -7.27 31.29
N LYS A 436 28.35 -6.04 30.95
CA LYS A 436 28.86 -4.82 31.55
C LYS A 436 27.77 -4.16 32.39
N GLY A 437 27.88 -4.33 33.73
CA GLY A 437 26.82 -3.91 34.63
C GLY A 437 25.53 -4.68 34.42
N ASP A 438 24.48 -4.02 33.91
CA ASP A 438 23.18 -4.63 33.57
C ASP A 438 22.98 -4.83 32.06
N VAL A 439 24.03 -4.59 31.24
CA VAL A 439 23.95 -4.70 29.78
C VAL A 439 24.60 -5.98 29.28
N LEU A 440 23.79 -6.86 28.69
CA LEU A 440 24.24 -8.05 27.99
C LEU A 440 24.69 -7.67 26.57
N ASN A 441 25.94 -7.94 26.21
CA ASN A 441 26.49 -7.74 24.89
C ASN A 441 26.35 -9.03 24.05
N ILE A 442 25.63 -8.92 22.94
CA ILE A 442 25.41 -10.03 21.98
C ILE A 442 26.22 -9.72 20.72
N GLU A 443 27.08 -10.65 20.30
CA GLU A 443 27.85 -10.56 19.08
C GLU A 443 27.06 -11.12 17.90
N VAL A 444 26.97 -10.34 16.82
CA VAL A 444 26.23 -10.67 15.62
C VAL A 444 27.11 -10.58 14.37
N PRO A 445 26.94 -11.45 13.36
CA PRO A 445 27.80 -11.48 12.18
C PRO A 445 27.58 -10.33 11.20
N PHE A 446 26.38 -9.73 11.18
CA PHE A 446 26.02 -8.69 10.20
C PHE A 446 25.27 -7.53 10.85
N LYS A 447 25.45 -6.33 10.30
CA LYS A 447 24.76 -5.10 10.75
C LYS A 447 23.23 -5.25 10.72
N PHE A 448 22.67 -5.92 9.70
CA PHE A 448 21.24 -6.20 9.61
C PHE A 448 20.69 -6.94 10.84
N TYR A 449 21.44 -7.93 11.38
CA TYR A 449 21.02 -8.68 12.58
C TYR A 449 21.06 -7.80 13.83
N LYS A 450 22.05 -6.90 13.91
CA LYS A 450 22.11 -5.87 14.97
C LYS A 450 20.84 -5.04 14.96
N ASP A 451 20.48 -4.44 13.81
CA ASP A 451 19.34 -3.54 13.68
C ASP A 451 18.00 -4.25 14.04
N GLN A 452 17.88 -5.55 13.71
CA GLN A 452 16.70 -6.35 14.04
C GLN A 452 16.61 -6.73 15.53
N ILE A 453 17.73 -7.07 16.17
CA ILE A 453 17.78 -7.44 17.58
C ILE A 453 17.66 -6.19 18.47
N GLU A 454 18.21 -5.07 18.06
CA GLU A 454 18.15 -3.80 18.79
C GLU A 454 16.80 -3.06 18.66
N GLY A 455 15.88 -3.56 17.81
CA GLY A 455 14.51 -3.04 17.74
C GLY A 455 13.79 -3.09 19.09
N TYR A 456 12.96 -2.09 19.38
CA TYR A 456 12.29 -1.92 20.70
C TYR A 456 11.53 -3.18 21.14
N SER A 457 10.70 -3.76 20.27
CA SER A 457 9.93 -4.97 20.55
C SER A 457 10.83 -6.20 20.74
N SER A 458 11.91 -6.33 19.95
CA SER A 458 12.86 -7.44 20.04
C SER A 458 13.64 -7.39 21.37
N LYS A 459 14.10 -6.23 21.79
CA LYS A 459 14.76 -6.03 23.09
C LYS A 459 13.85 -6.39 24.27
N GLN A 460 12.57 -6.06 24.20
CA GLN A 460 11.60 -6.44 25.24
C GLN A 460 11.40 -7.96 25.33
N ILE A 461 11.22 -8.64 24.18
CA ILE A 461 11.05 -10.10 24.13
C ILE A 461 12.27 -10.79 24.72
N ILE A 462 13.49 -10.38 24.33
CA ILE A 462 14.73 -10.97 24.83
C ILE A 462 14.88 -10.74 26.33
N ARG A 463 14.65 -9.50 26.79
CA ARG A 463 14.71 -9.13 28.21
C ARG A 463 13.75 -9.97 29.06
N ASN A 464 12.49 -10.06 28.67
CA ASN A 464 11.48 -10.82 29.39
C ASN A 464 11.85 -12.30 29.44
N THR A 465 12.30 -12.87 28.31
CA THR A 465 12.68 -14.29 28.25
C THR A 465 13.92 -14.59 29.10
N ILE A 466 14.92 -13.69 29.15
CA ILE A 466 16.08 -13.85 30.03
C ILE A 466 15.64 -13.78 31.50
N THR A 467 14.78 -12.84 31.86
CA THR A 467 14.21 -12.73 33.20
C THR A 467 13.46 -13.99 33.60
N ASP A 468 12.69 -14.59 32.68
CA ASP A 468 11.93 -15.81 32.92
C ASP A 468 12.78 -17.08 33.04
N VAL A 469 13.99 -17.12 32.47
CA VAL A 469 14.87 -18.29 32.46
C VAL A 469 15.96 -18.18 33.51
N VAL A 470 16.53 -17.01 33.70
CA VAL A 470 17.70 -16.77 34.59
C VAL A 470 17.30 -16.04 35.87
N GLY A 471 16.08 -15.42 35.91
CA GLY A 471 15.58 -14.73 37.10
C GLY A 471 16.10 -13.28 37.26
N VAL A 472 16.92 -12.79 36.31
CA VAL A 472 17.57 -11.47 36.42
C VAL A 472 17.26 -10.62 35.18
N THR A 473 16.92 -9.36 35.39
CA THR A 473 16.65 -8.42 34.30
C THR A 473 17.93 -7.80 33.75
N CYS A 474 18.11 -7.81 32.42
CA CYS A 474 19.24 -7.16 31.75
C CYS A 474 18.80 -6.32 30.57
N ARG A 475 19.60 -5.30 30.24
CA ARG A 475 19.50 -4.56 28.97
C ARG A 475 20.30 -5.29 27.90
N VAL A 476 19.89 -5.17 26.63
CA VAL A 476 20.55 -5.86 25.50
C VAL A 476 21.19 -4.84 24.57
N SER A 477 22.46 -5.07 24.24
CA SER A 477 23.25 -4.34 23.24
C SER A 477 23.89 -5.34 22.28
N CYS A 478 24.08 -4.93 21.01
CA CYS A 478 24.68 -5.78 19.99
C CYS A 478 25.96 -5.18 19.42
N THR A 479 27.01 -6.00 19.29
CA THR A 479 28.25 -5.67 18.59
C THR A 479 28.36 -6.48 17.30
N VAL A 480 28.81 -5.85 16.21
CA VAL A 480 29.01 -6.53 14.92
C VAL A 480 30.43 -7.05 14.83
N ASN A 481 30.59 -8.35 14.57
CA ASN A 481 31.90 -8.96 14.29
C ASN A 481 31.82 -9.89 13.09
N GLU A 482 32.39 -9.47 11.97
CA GLU A 482 32.37 -10.20 10.70
C GLU A 482 33.18 -11.51 10.71
N SER A 483 33.97 -11.78 11.76
CA SER A 483 34.75 -13.00 11.93
C SER A 483 33.90 -14.20 12.41
N VAL A 484 32.69 -14.00 12.83
CA VAL A 484 31.78 -15.06 13.30
C VAL A 484 31.17 -15.76 12.09
N LYS A 485 31.82 -16.83 11.61
CA LYS A 485 31.24 -17.70 10.57
C LYS A 485 30.00 -18.40 11.14
N PRO A 486 28.85 -18.35 10.47
CA PRO A 486 27.67 -19.09 10.91
C PRO A 486 27.98 -20.58 10.89
N LYS A 487 27.85 -21.28 12.03
CA LYS A 487 27.79 -22.74 12.06
C LYS A 487 26.46 -23.16 11.44
N LEU A 488 26.48 -23.49 10.15
CA LEU A 488 25.41 -24.25 9.49
C LEU A 488 25.35 -25.65 10.16
N GLN A 489 24.51 -25.77 11.17
CA GLN A 489 24.09 -27.10 11.62
C GLN A 489 22.97 -27.57 10.69
N SER A 490 23.32 -28.62 9.96
CA SER A 490 22.55 -29.59 9.20
C SER A 490 21.10 -29.79 9.69
N SER A 491 20.16 -29.12 9.02
CA SER A 491 18.75 -29.53 8.96
C SER A 491 18.21 -29.48 7.51
N VAL A 492 19.10 -29.42 6.49
CA VAL A 492 18.74 -29.49 5.06
C VAL A 492 18.86 -30.91 4.50
N ASP A 493 19.43 -31.88 5.26
CA ASP A 493 19.67 -33.25 4.78
C ASP A 493 18.45 -34.19 4.75
N VAL A 494 17.28 -33.76 5.15
CA VAL A 494 16.08 -34.62 5.18
C VAL A 494 15.13 -34.43 4.01
N VAL A 495 15.25 -33.34 3.23
CA VAL A 495 14.29 -33.03 2.14
C VAL A 495 14.85 -33.35 0.74
N LEU A 496 16.17 -33.60 0.58
CA LEU A 496 16.79 -33.85 -0.72
C LEU A 496 17.01 -35.31 -1.11
N LYS A 497 16.47 -36.30 -0.34
CA LYS A 497 16.65 -37.73 -0.66
C LYS A 497 15.66 -38.32 -1.68
N ASN A 498 14.73 -37.57 -2.23
CA ASN A 498 13.71 -38.09 -3.15
C ASN A 498 13.56 -37.35 -4.47
N VAL A 499 14.66 -36.83 -5.04
CA VAL A 499 14.65 -36.34 -6.44
C VAL A 499 15.72 -37.11 -7.22
N PRO A 500 15.38 -37.83 -8.32
CA PRO A 500 16.37 -38.56 -9.12
C PRO A 500 17.31 -37.56 -9.81
N VAL A 501 18.60 -37.72 -9.54
CA VAL A 501 19.69 -36.94 -10.15
C VAL A 501 19.86 -37.41 -11.60
N ILE A 502 19.65 -36.51 -12.55
CA ILE A 502 20.13 -36.67 -13.92
C ILE A 502 21.55 -36.14 -13.98
N GLU A 503 22.53 -37.06 -14.04
CA GLU A 503 23.94 -36.77 -14.23
C GLU A 503 24.19 -36.11 -15.60
N LYS A 504 24.64 -34.86 -15.60
CA LYS A 504 25.31 -34.25 -16.77
C LYS A 504 26.82 -34.49 -16.66
N LYS A 505 27.33 -35.39 -17.46
CA LYS A 505 28.78 -35.58 -17.70
C LYS A 505 29.41 -34.26 -18.18
N LYS A 506 30.45 -33.84 -17.47
CA LYS A 506 31.43 -32.87 -17.98
C LYS A 506 32.30 -33.55 -19.02
N GLU A 507 32.26 -33.09 -20.24
CA GLU A 507 33.34 -33.30 -21.23
C GLU A 507 34.07 -31.98 -21.46
N GLU A 508 35.35 -31.98 -21.11
CA GLU A 508 36.31 -30.99 -21.55
C GLU A 508 36.53 -31.17 -23.05
N LYS A 509 36.42 -30.09 -23.86
CA LYS A 509 36.92 -30.07 -25.22
C LYS A 509 37.72 -28.80 -25.46
N LYS A 510 38.95 -29.08 -25.93
CA LYS A 510 39.93 -28.15 -26.48
C LYS A 510 39.40 -27.45 -27.74
N ASP A 511 39.90 -26.22 -27.92
CA ASP A 511 39.87 -25.43 -29.15
C ASP A 511 40.21 -26.24 -30.39
N GLU A 512 39.38 -26.15 -31.41
CA GLU A 512 39.79 -26.12 -32.82
C GLU A 512 38.65 -25.51 -33.66
N GLY A 513 39.01 -24.45 -34.40
CA GLY A 513 38.11 -23.69 -35.27
C GLY A 513 37.59 -24.48 -36.45
N LYS A 514 36.28 -24.45 -36.66
CA LYS A 514 35.64 -24.69 -37.96
C LYS A 514 34.40 -23.83 -38.12
N LYS A 515 34.45 -23.01 -39.18
CA LYS A 515 33.32 -22.26 -39.72
C LYS A 515 32.19 -23.23 -40.08
N PHE A 516 30.98 -23.00 -39.56
CA PHE A 516 29.79 -23.66 -40.05
C PHE A 516 28.99 -22.69 -40.92
N ASP A 517 28.87 -23.02 -42.20
CA ASP A 517 27.97 -22.45 -43.19
C ASP A 517 26.53 -22.88 -42.88
N PHE A 518 25.61 -21.92 -42.78
CA PHE A 518 24.18 -22.19 -42.72
C PHE A 518 23.58 -22.29 -44.13
N PRO A 519 22.86 -23.34 -44.51
CA PRO A 519 22.15 -23.40 -45.78
C PRO A 519 20.89 -22.52 -45.71
N LYS A 520 20.89 -21.44 -46.47
CA LYS A 520 19.68 -20.71 -46.83
C LYS A 520 18.87 -21.57 -47.82
N LYS A 521 17.80 -22.19 -47.37
CA LYS A 521 16.61 -22.54 -48.15
C LYS A 521 15.73 -23.53 -47.39
N LYS A 522 14.55 -23.05 -47.00
CA LYS A 522 13.25 -23.69 -46.83
C LYS A 522 12.51 -23.16 -45.59
N LEU A 523 12.05 -21.93 -45.67
CA LEU A 523 11.07 -21.39 -44.72
C LEU A 523 10.03 -20.50 -45.44
N GLY A 524 9.85 -20.65 -46.75
CA GLY A 524 8.92 -19.86 -47.55
C GLY A 524 7.64 -20.59 -47.98
N GLU A 525 7.61 -21.92 -47.91
CA GLU A 525 6.47 -22.68 -48.51
C GLU A 525 5.47 -23.23 -47.50
N GLU A 526 5.78 -23.22 -46.19
CA GLU A 526 4.80 -23.67 -45.15
C GLU A 526 3.95 -22.55 -44.56
N VAL A 527 4.29 -21.28 -44.81
CA VAL A 527 3.51 -20.14 -44.28
C VAL A 527 2.37 -19.73 -45.23
N GLU A 528 2.48 -19.99 -46.55
CA GLU A 528 1.41 -19.69 -47.51
C GLU A 528 0.23 -20.67 -47.45
N ALA A 529 0.44 -21.90 -46.94
CA ALA A 529 -0.64 -22.89 -46.82
C ALA A 529 -1.59 -22.65 -45.63
N ILE A 530 -1.25 -21.81 -44.69
CA ILE A 530 -2.08 -21.51 -43.50
C ILE A 530 -3.03 -20.33 -43.76
N PHE A 531 -2.76 -19.47 -44.73
CA PHE A 531 -3.59 -18.31 -45.05
C PHE A 531 -4.55 -18.46 -46.25
N ALA A 532 -4.54 -19.61 -46.92
CA ALA A 532 -5.46 -19.88 -48.05
C ALA A 532 -6.74 -20.66 -47.64
N GLY A 533 -7.03 -20.83 -46.36
CA GLY A 533 -8.15 -21.63 -45.83
C GLY A 533 -9.00 -20.94 -44.74
N MET A 534 -9.10 -19.59 -44.73
CA MET A 534 -10.11 -18.88 -43.95
C MET A 534 -10.68 -17.71 -44.73
#